data_ad90d6b1bbba40591ea8aaed2559f05c
#
_entry.id   ad90d6b1bbba40591ea8aaed2559f05c
#
_cell.length_a   1.000
_cell.length_b   1.000
_cell.length_c   1.000
_cell.angle_alpha   90.00
_cell.angle_beta   90.00
_cell.angle_gamma   90.00
#
_symmetry.space_group_name_H-M   'P 1'
#
loop_
_entity.id
_entity.type
_entity.pdbx_description
1 polymer ?
#
loop_
_entity_poly.entity_id
_entity_poly.type
_entity_poly.pdbx_seq_one_letter_code
_entity_poly.pdbx_strand_id
1 'polypeptide(L)'
;MSSMTFHHNHFWRALVLVLGLSLGASATVWAHKASDAYLEFVDTAADKVADKVTAVKFSIALRDLDAAIDTLDSNNDRSLVWGEIRQNLPVIQAWVGDGLRLDCNRKVMDLTWAFDSLEERPDGVYVRLSASIPCPSTGAIGVDYQLMKTVDSTHRLLVGGTLQGQALATVISPQIKRSITIQEAGKDRSTGHTQSGWSAFAQFFPVGVHHIATGYDHLAFLLALLLPMVLLRHGTAAPHHSPARPGFSALLRTVTGFTVGHSITLVLATFGWIGSPGWVEPAIAVSIGIAAWLNLYPLRWVRNDAVALGFGLIHGLGFSSAIREANISQSLLPWALAGFNLGVEAGQLVGVALWCGLQLVLVRHPWYERVVVRGGSWVLLLLAGFWAIQRTAVM
;
A
#
# COMPACT_ATOMS: atom_id res chain seq x y z
N MET A 1 -2.38 39.84 -39.20
CA MET A 1 -1.65 39.49 -37.97
C MET A 1 -2.51 39.67 -36.70
N SER A 2 -3.79 39.31 -36.70
CA SER A 2 -4.70 39.64 -35.56
C SER A 2 -5.53 38.47 -35.03
N SER A 3 -5.30 37.22 -35.47
CA SER A 3 -6.11 36.07 -35.01
C SER A 3 -5.39 35.08 -34.03
N MET A 4 -4.10 35.31 -33.78
CA MET A 4 -3.30 34.37 -32.97
C MET A 4 -3.31 34.64 -31.44
N THR A 5 -3.67 35.86 -31.04
CA THR A 5 -3.70 36.30 -29.63
C THR A 5 -4.97 35.89 -28.89
N PHE A 6 -6.08 35.66 -29.60
CA PHE A 6 -7.39 35.35 -28.99
C PHE A 6 -7.49 33.93 -28.44
N HIS A 7 -6.83 32.95 -29.10
CA HIS A 7 -6.85 31.54 -28.64
C HIS A 7 -5.96 31.29 -27.42
N HIS A 8 -4.91 32.09 -27.21
CA HIS A 8 -3.99 31.95 -26.10
C HIS A 8 -4.64 32.27 -24.74
N ASN A 9 -5.47 33.30 -24.69
CA ASN A 9 -6.15 33.73 -23.46
C ASN A 9 -7.26 32.78 -22.97
N HIS A 10 -7.98 32.12 -23.89
CA HIS A 10 -9.02 31.17 -23.51
C HIS A 10 -8.42 29.87 -22.97
N PHE A 11 -7.28 29.44 -23.49
CA PHE A 11 -6.56 28.25 -23.00
C PHE A 11 -6.05 28.46 -21.56
N TRP A 12 -5.41 29.60 -21.27
CA TRP A 12 -4.94 29.91 -19.92
C TRP A 12 -6.08 30.08 -18.92
N ARG A 13 -7.21 30.66 -19.34
CA ARG A 13 -8.41 30.75 -18.51
C ARG A 13 -9.03 29.37 -18.23
N ALA A 14 -9.10 28.48 -19.21
CA ALA A 14 -9.57 27.12 -19.03
C ALA A 14 -8.60 26.30 -18.15
N LEU A 15 -7.29 26.45 -18.32
CA LEU A 15 -6.30 25.77 -17.48
C LEU A 15 -6.33 26.26 -16.03
N VAL A 16 -6.45 27.57 -15.81
CA VAL A 16 -6.60 28.16 -14.47
C VAL A 16 -7.95 27.76 -13.85
N LEU A 17 -9.02 27.64 -14.63
CA LEU A 17 -10.32 27.15 -14.18
C LEU A 17 -10.27 25.66 -13.83
N VAL A 18 -9.61 24.83 -14.62
CA VAL A 18 -9.42 23.38 -14.33
C VAL A 18 -8.49 23.17 -13.14
N LEU A 19 -7.39 23.93 -13.04
CA LEU A 19 -6.54 23.93 -11.84
C LEU A 19 -7.26 24.53 -10.61
N GLY A 20 -8.03 25.59 -10.79
CA GLY A 20 -8.83 26.19 -9.73
C GLY A 20 -9.99 25.30 -9.26
N LEU A 21 -10.63 24.56 -10.17
CA LEU A 21 -11.64 23.56 -9.85
C LEU A 21 -11.02 22.30 -9.22
N SER A 22 -9.83 21.89 -9.63
CA SER A 22 -9.11 20.78 -8.98
C SER A 22 -8.52 21.18 -7.63
N LEU A 23 -8.18 22.43 -7.40
CA LEU A 23 -7.77 22.97 -6.09
C LEU A 23 -8.96 23.35 -5.21
N GLY A 24 -10.12 23.73 -5.80
CA GLY A 24 -11.36 24.03 -5.09
C GLY A 24 -12.17 22.77 -4.72
N ALA A 25 -11.95 21.65 -5.38
CA ALA A 25 -12.34 20.32 -4.94
C ALA A 25 -11.28 19.78 -3.95
N SER A 26 -10.92 20.60 -2.95
CA SER A 26 -10.27 20.10 -1.73
C SER A 26 -11.30 19.36 -0.87
N ALA A 27 -11.95 18.34 -1.43
CA ALA A 27 -12.12 17.11 -0.68
C ALA A 27 -10.69 16.81 -0.19
N THR A 28 -10.50 16.82 1.12
CA THR A 28 -9.27 16.45 1.79
C THR A 28 -8.74 15.19 1.10
N VAL A 29 -7.80 15.35 0.17
CA VAL A 29 -7.04 14.25 -0.42
C VAL A 29 -6.06 13.87 0.68
N TRP A 30 -6.60 13.20 1.68
CA TRP A 30 -5.79 12.40 2.56
C TRP A 30 -5.11 11.40 1.65
N ALA A 31 -3.81 11.41 1.62
CA ALA A 31 -3.04 10.33 1.04
C ALA A 31 -3.29 9.11 1.94
N HIS A 32 -4.46 8.48 1.79
CA HIS A 32 -4.80 7.28 2.53
C HIS A 32 -3.82 6.21 2.07
N LYS A 33 -2.90 5.86 2.96
CA LYS A 33 -2.18 4.60 2.86
C LYS A 33 -3.25 3.50 2.76
N ALA A 34 -3.00 2.48 1.93
CA ALA A 34 -3.91 1.35 1.84
C ALA A 34 -4.25 0.86 3.25
N SER A 35 -5.54 0.77 3.53
CA SER A 35 -6.07 0.32 4.81
C SER A 35 -5.94 -1.19 4.88
N ASP A 36 -5.22 -1.70 5.87
CA ASP A 36 -5.03 -3.14 6.09
C ASP A 36 -5.37 -3.48 7.55
N ALA A 37 -6.03 -4.63 7.74
CA ALA A 37 -6.19 -5.27 9.04
C ALA A 37 -5.42 -6.59 9.08
N TYR A 38 -5.13 -7.07 10.26
CA TYR A 38 -4.30 -8.25 10.47
C TYR A 38 -5.04 -9.26 11.34
N LEU A 39 -5.02 -10.52 10.95
CA LEU A 39 -5.57 -11.65 11.71
C LEU A 39 -4.46 -12.69 11.90
N GLU A 40 -3.99 -12.84 13.12
CA GLU A 40 -2.93 -13.76 13.49
C GLU A 40 -3.52 -14.96 14.22
N PHE A 41 -3.25 -16.17 13.72
CA PHE A 41 -3.53 -17.41 14.42
C PHE A 41 -2.31 -17.83 15.22
N VAL A 42 -2.51 -18.11 16.51
CA VAL A 42 -1.44 -18.50 17.44
C VAL A 42 -1.80 -19.85 18.05
N ASP A 43 -1.04 -20.87 17.74
CA ASP A 43 -1.17 -22.16 18.42
C ASP A 43 -0.61 -22.04 19.83
N THR A 44 -1.47 -22.12 20.84
CA THR A 44 -1.03 -22.18 22.22
C THR A 44 -0.52 -23.57 22.56
N ALA A 45 0.71 -23.64 23.09
CA ALA A 45 1.29 -24.88 23.59
C ALA A 45 0.53 -25.30 24.85
N ALA A 46 -0.39 -26.25 24.71
CA ALA A 46 -0.94 -26.93 25.86
C ALA A 46 -0.21 -28.25 26.05
N ASP A 47 0.11 -28.60 27.28
CA ASP A 47 0.85 -29.84 27.65
C ASP A 47 0.12 -31.14 27.28
N LYS A 48 -1.12 -31.08 26.82
CA LYS A 48 -1.92 -32.21 26.36
C LYS A 48 -2.54 -31.93 24.99
N VAL A 49 -2.34 -32.88 24.08
CA VAL A 49 -2.80 -32.83 22.67
C VAL A 49 -4.33 -32.61 22.52
N ALA A 50 -5.12 -32.88 23.58
CA ALA A 50 -6.58 -32.79 23.56
C ALA A 50 -7.13 -31.36 23.80
N ASP A 51 -6.34 -30.44 24.39
CA ASP A 51 -6.79 -29.12 24.82
C ASP A 51 -6.05 -27.97 24.12
N LYS A 52 -5.59 -28.17 22.87
CA LYS A 52 -5.00 -27.09 22.10
C LYS A 52 -6.07 -26.05 21.77
N VAL A 53 -6.10 -24.99 22.55
CA VAL A 53 -6.90 -23.79 22.25
C VAL A 53 -6.10 -22.92 21.28
N THR A 54 -6.61 -22.74 20.09
CA THR A 54 -6.02 -21.77 19.16
C THR A 54 -6.48 -20.38 19.58
N ALA A 55 -5.54 -19.49 19.82
CA ALA A 55 -5.84 -18.08 20.02
C ALA A 55 -5.80 -17.34 18.68
N VAL A 56 -6.65 -16.34 18.54
CA VAL A 56 -6.64 -15.44 17.40
C VAL A 56 -6.48 -14.01 17.87
N LYS A 57 -5.64 -13.25 17.18
CA LYS A 57 -5.44 -11.81 17.43
C LYS A 57 -5.84 -11.04 16.18
N PHE A 58 -6.65 -10.02 16.38
CA PHE A 58 -7.10 -9.13 15.31
C PHE A 58 -6.59 -7.71 15.59
N SER A 59 -5.91 -7.09 14.61
CA SER A 59 -5.40 -5.73 14.72
C SER A 59 -5.94 -4.88 13.59
N ILE A 60 -6.47 -3.69 13.95
CA ILE A 60 -7.01 -2.71 13.00
C ILE A 60 -6.57 -1.30 13.38
N ALA A 61 -6.26 -0.46 12.39
CA ALA A 61 -5.83 0.91 12.62
C ALA A 61 -6.93 1.77 13.23
N LEU A 62 -6.56 2.66 14.16
CA LEU A 62 -7.50 3.60 14.79
C LEU A 62 -8.20 4.48 13.76
N ARG A 63 -7.50 4.94 12.72
CA ARG A 63 -8.07 5.76 11.65
C ARG A 63 -9.18 5.01 10.89
N ASP A 64 -9.06 3.69 10.75
CA ASP A 64 -10.04 2.87 10.05
C ASP A 64 -11.29 2.65 10.92
N LEU A 65 -11.07 2.51 12.24
CA LEU A 65 -12.15 2.47 13.22
C LEU A 65 -12.90 3.80 13.26
N ASP A 66 -12.19 4.93 13.26
CA ASP A 66 -12.78 6.28 13.24
C ASP A 66 -13.62 6.51 11.98
N ALA A 67 -13.12 6.05 10.82
CA ALA A 67 -13.85 6.13 9.56
C ALA A 67 -15.08 5.22 9.49
N ALA A 68 -15.12 4.14 10.29
CA ALA A 68 -16.19 3.14 10.28
C ALA A 68 -17.23 3.31 11.40
N ILE A 69 -16.85 3.97 12.49
CA ILE A 69 -17.67 4.11 13.71
C ILE A 69 -17.74 5.59 14.11
N ASP A 70 -18.74 6.30 13.63
CA ASP A 70 -18.93 7.76 13.79
C ASP A 70 -18.93 8.25 15.25
N THR A 71 -19.11 7.36 16.23
CA THR A 71 -19.21 7.71 17.66
C THR A 71 -17.88 7.66 18.41
N LEU A 72 -16.78 7.29 17.77
CA LEU A 72 -15.48 7.13 18.45
C LEU A 72 -14.87 8.47 18.85
N ASP A 73 -14.81 9.42 17.93
CA ASP A 73 -14.37 10.79 18.19
C ASP A 73 -15.52 11.57 18.81
N SER A 74 -15.62 11.51 20.13
CA SER A 74 -16.75 12.09 20.87
C SER A 74 -16.74 13.62 20.90
N ASN A 75 -15.57 14.24 20.77
CA ASN A 75 -15.38 15.69 20.80
C ASN A 75 -15.24 16.30 19.38
N ASN A 76 -15.19 15.49 18.33
CA ASN A 76 -15.02 15.85 16.92
C ASN A 76 -13.73 16.68 16.66
N ASP A 77 -12.65 16.42 17.41
CA ASP A 77 -11.37 17.09 17.22
C ASP A 77 -10.46 16.39 16.18
N ARG A 78 -10.93 15.26 15.63
CA ARG A 78 -10.25 14.40 14.66
C ARG A 78 -8.98 13.74 15.22
N SER A 79 -8.94 13.53 16.52
CA SER A 79 -7.80 12.92 17.21
C SER A 79 -8.32 11.95 18.26
N LEU A 80 -8.30 10.65 17.96
CA LEU A 80 -8.72 9.64 18.93
C LEU A 80 -7.71 9.53 20.06
N VAL A 81 -8.16 9.85 21.28
CA VAL A 81 -7.38 9.66 22.50
C VAL A 81 -7.76 8.38 23.22
N TRP A 82 -6.86 7.88 24.07
CA TRP A 82 -7.10 6.63 24.83
C TRP A 82 -8.40 6.64 25.65
N GLY A 83 -8.80 7.80 26.17
CA GLY A 83 -10.06 7.94 26.92
C GLY A 83 -11.28 7.56 26.09
N GLU A 84 -11.35 8.03 24.85
CA GLU A 84 -12.43 7.76 23.91
C GLU A 84 -12.45 6.30 23.47
N ILE A 85 -11.28 5.76 23.13
CA ILE A 85 -11.15 4.35 22.76
C ILE A 85 -11.63 3.46 23.89
N ARG A 86 -11.20 3.72 25.14
CA ARG A 86 -11.56 2.94 26.31
C ARG A 86 -13.07 2.96 26.59
N GLN A 87 -13.71 4.11 26.44
CA GLN A 87 -15.16 4.24 26.61
C GLN A 87 -15.93 3.46 25.54
N ASN A 88 -15.41 3.41 24.32
CA ASN A 88 -16.06 2.78 23.18
C ASN A 88 -15.58 1.33 22.91
N LEU A 89 -14.76 0.73 23.80
CA LEU A 89 -14.30 -0.65 23.62
C LEU A 89 -15.47 -1.65 23.40
N PRO A 90 -16.59 -1.58 24.12
CA PRO A 90 -17.72 -2.48 23.86
C PRO A 90 -18.30 -2.32 22.44
N VAL A 91 -18.32 -1.09 21.92
CA VAL A 91 -18.81 -0.79 20.56
C VAL A 91 -17.85 -1.37 19.53
N ILE A 92 -16.54 -1.18 19.72
CA ILE A 92 -15.50 -1.73 18.84
C ILE A 92 -15.55 -3.26 18.83
N GLN A 93 -15.67 -3.89 20.00
CA GLN A 93 -15.76 -5.35 20.13
C GLN A 93 -17.01 -5.91 19.43
N ALA A 94 -18.17 -5.26 19.59
CA ALA A 94 -19.40 -5.65 18.93
C ALA A 94 -19.28 -5.50 17.41
N TRP A 95 -18.74 -4.36 16.93
CA TRP A 95 -18.52 -4.10 15.51
C TRP A 95 -17.58 -5.14 14.88
N VAL A 96 -16.50 -5.53 15.57
CA VAL A 96 -15.60 -6.59 15.12
C VAL A 96 -16.31 -7.93 15.10
N GLY A 97 -17.08 -8.28 16.14
CA GLY A 97 -17.83 -9.53 16.21
C GLY A 97 -18.88 -9.69 15.10
N ASP A 98 -19.49 -8.58 14.67
CA ASP A 98 -20.46 -8.58 13.59
C ASP A 98 -19.82 -8.74 12.20
N GLY A 99 -18.67 -8.11 11.99
CA GLY A 99 -18.03 -8.04 10.67
C GLY A 99 -16.87 -9.02 10.45
N LEU A 100 -16.34 -9.65 11.50
CA LEU A 100 -15.33 -10.70 11.44
C LEU A 100 -15.87 -11.97 12.10
N ARG A 101 -16.33 -12.90 11.29
CA ARG A 101 -16.89 -14.16 11.75
C ARG A 101 -15.99 -15.32 11.43
N LEU A 102 -15.73 -16.14 12.41
CA LEU A 102 -15.00 -17.39 12.24
C LEU A 102 -15.99 -18.56 12.34
N ASP A 103 -15.79 -19.57 11.50
CA ASP A 103 -16.53 -20.82 11.58
C ASP A 103 -15.61 -22.00 11.80
N CYS A 104 -16.11 -23.02 12.48
CA CYS A 104 -15.50 -24.33 12.65
C CYS A 104 -16.37 -25.37 11.95
N ASN A 105 -15.86 -26.02 10.92
CA ASN A 105 -16.61 -26.99 10.11
C ASN A 105 -17.92 -26.39 9.56
N ARG A 106 -17.91 -25.14 9.10
CA ARG A 106 -19.04 -24.37 8.60
C ARG A 106 -20.10 -23.99 9.68
N LYS A 107 -19.79 -24.22 10.94
CA LYS A 107 -20.63 -23.72 12.05
C LYS A 107 -19.98 -22.45 12.59
N VAL A 108 -20.70 -21.34 12.50
CA VAL A 108 -20.24 -20.05 13.04
C VAL A 108 -19.99 -20.19 14.53
N MET A 109 -18.83 -19.69 14.96
CA MET A 109 -18.45 -19.65 16.36
C MET A 109 -18.85 -18.33 16.98
N ASP A 110 -19.37 -18.38 18.20
CA ASP A 110 -19.60 -17.18 19.00
C ASP A 110 -18.31 -16.85 19.75
N LEU A 111 -17.60 -15.81 19.25
CA LEU A 111 -16.31 -15.41 19.80
C LEU A 111 -16.47 -14.17 20.66
N THR A 112 -15.91 -14.20 21.85
CA THR A 112 -15.78 -13.03 22.71
C THR A 112 -14.44 -12.37 22.45
N TRP A 113 -14.47 -11.20 21.80
CA TRP A 113 -13.30 -10.39 21.56
C TRP A 113 -12.93 -9.59 22.82
N ALA A 114 -11.71 -9.78 23.30
CA ALA A 114 -11.17 -9.04 24.43
C ALA A 114 -10.11 -8.04 23.94
N PHE A 115 -10.09 -6.85 24.56
CA PHE A 115 -9.01 -5.89 24.30
C PHE A 115 -7.69 -6.46 24.80
N ASP A 116 -6.65 -6.45 23.93
CA ASP A 116 -5.31 -6.93 24.24
C ASP A 116 -4.37 -5.74 24.49
N SER A 117 -4.17 -4.88 23.47
CA SER A 117 -3.26 -3.75 23.54
C SER A 117 -3.57 -2.69 22.49
N LEU A 118 -2.95 -1.50 22.67
CA LEU A 118 -2.69 -0.58 21.57
C LEU A 118 -1.26 -0.82 21.08
N GLU A 119 -1.11 -0.87 19.77
CA GLU A 119 0.18 -1.05 19.12
C GLU A 119 0.52 0.18 18.29
N GLU A 120 1.62 0.80 18.63
CA GLU A 120 2.19 1.86 17.81
C GLU A 120 3.00 1.24 16.68
N ARG A 121 2.64 1.58 15.45
CA ARG A 121 3.26 1.11 14.22
C ARG A 121 3.72 2.30 13.39
N PRO A 122 4.65 2.14 12.45
CA PRO A 122 5.14 3.25 11.63
C PRO A 122 4.06 4.01 10.87
N ASP A 123 2.93 3.37 10.61
CA ASP A 123 1.80 3.91 9.86
C ASP A 123 0.61 4.34 10.72
N GLY A 124 0.71 4.25 12.02
CA GLY A 124 -0.31 4.69 12.96
C GLY A 124 -0.49 3.76 14.16
N VAL A 125 -1.48 4.07 14.98
CA VAL A 125 -1.84 3.26 16.16
C VAL A 125 -2.92 2.25 15.78
N TYR A 126 -2.77 1.02 16.27
CA TYR A 126 -3.69 -0.09 16.05
C TYR A 126 -4.32 -0.55 17.36
N VAL A 127 -5.60 -0.86 17.33
CA VAL A 127 -6.27 -1.64 18.38
C VAL A 127 -6.05 -3.10 18.10
N ARG A 128 -5.52 -3.83 19.09
CA ARG A 128 -5.43 -5.29 19.06
C ARG A 128 -6.50 -5.88 19.97
N LEU A 129 -7.27 -6.79 19.40
CA LEU A 129 -8.24 -7.62 20.11
C LEU A 129 -7.81 -9.09 20.04
N SER A 130 -8.13 -9.87 21.05
CA SER A 130 -7.86 -11.31 21.09
C SER A 130 -9.12 -12.11 21.37
N ALA A 131 -9.19 -13.32 20.83
CA ALA A 131 -10.25 -14.28 21.14
C ALA A 131 -9.69 -15.70 21.15
N SER A 132 -10.35 -16.60 21.89
CA SER A 132 -10.04 -18.02 21.88
C SER A 132 -11.00 -18.75 20.94
N ILE A 133 -10.45 -19.63 20.10
CA ILE A 133 -11.22 -20.39 19.12
C ILE A 133 -11.57 -21.77 19.70
N PRO A 134 -12.84 -22.05 20.00
CA PRO A 134 -13.29 -23.34 20.50
C PRO A 134 -13.49 -24.34 19.33
N CYS A 135 -12.44 -24.58 18.55
CA CYS A 135 -12.48 -25.51 17.42
C CYS A 135 -11.50 -26.67 17.69
N PRO A 136 -11.93 -27.93 17.54
CA PRO A 136 -11.02 -29.05 17.65
C PRO A 136 -9.87 -28.96 16.67
N SER A 137 -8.72 -29.53 17.02
CA SER A 137 -7.52 -29.53 16.16
C SER A 137 -7.71 -30.24 14.81
N THR A 138 -8.83 -30.91 14.60
CA THR A 138 -9.22 -31.55 13.33
C THR A 138 -10.27 -30.78 12.57
N GLY A 139 -10.73 -29.63 13.11
CA GLY A 139 -11.79 -28.81 12.50
C GLY A 139 -11.24 -27.87 11.43
N ALA A 140 -11.97 -27.77 10.32
CA ALA A 140 -11.68 -26.74 9.31
C ALA A 140 -12.16 -25.38 9.80
N ILE A 141 -11.31 -24.35 9.72
CA ILE A 141 -11.64 -22.98 10.10
C ILE A 141 -11.91 -22.15 8.86
N GLY A 142 -13.09 -21.53 8.79
CA GLY A 142 -13.43 -20.54 7.79
C GLY A 142 -13.39 -19.13 8.38
N VAL A 143 -13.07 -18.15 7.55
CA VAL A 143 -13.05 -16.72 7.88
C VAL A 143 -13.99 -15.98 6.94
N ASP A 144 -14.99 -15.31 7.48
CA ASP A 144 -15.84 -14.35 6.78
C ASP A 144 -15.53 -12.94 7.29
N TYR A 145 -15.03 -12.09 6.40
CA TYR A 145 -14.58 -10.75 6.70
C TYR A 145 -15.37 -9.73 5.92
N GLN A 146 -16.12 -8.91 6.62
CA GLN A 146 -17.01 -7.89 6.05
C GLN A 146 -16.70 -6.46 6.55
N LEU A 147 -15.77 -6.32 7.50
CA LEU A 147 -15.37 -5.00 8.02
C LEU A 147 -14.86 -4.11 6.89
N MET A 148 -15.05 -2.81 7.00
CA MET A 148 -14.63 -1.80 6.02
C MET A 148 -15.26 -1.91 4.62
N LYS A 149 -16.15 -2.87 4.36
CA LYS A 149 -16.71 -3.14 3.04
C LYS A 149 -17.39 -1.94 2.38
N THR A 150 -18.08 -1.12 3.17
CA THR A 150 -18.80 0.08 2.72
C THR A 150 -17.95 1.35 2.83
N VAL A 151 -16.91 1.33 3.64
CA VAL A 151 -16.05 2.48 3.96
C VAL A 151 -14.87 2.54 3.00
N ASP A 152 -14.19 1.41 2.81
CA ASP A 152 -13.01 1.33 1.93
C ASP A 152 -13.00 0.04 1.11
N SER A 153 -13.26 0.16 -0.18
CA SER A 153 -13.27 -0.97 -1.12
C SER A 153 -11.87 -1.57 -1.33
N THR A 154 -10.82 -0.84 -0.97
CA THR A 154 -9.42 -1.25 -1.13
C THR A 154 -8.89 -1.98 0.09
N HIS A 155 -9.60 -1.93 1.21
CA HIS A 155 -9.22 -2.58 2.46
C HIS A 155 -8.97 -4.08 2.30
N ARG A 156 -7.96 -4.60 3.02
CA ARG A 156 -7.57 -6.02 3.00
C ARG A 156 -7.37 -6.54 4.42
N LEU A 157 -7.73 -7.80 4.63
CA LEU A 157 -7.36 -8.55 5.81
C LEU A 157 -6.19 -9.47 5.48
N LEU A 158 -5.05 -9.25 6.11
CA LEU A 158 -3.89 -10.12 6.01
C LEU A 158 -3.99 -11.17 7.13
N VAL A 159 -3.99 -12.44 6.74
CA VAL A 159 -4.11 -13.57 7.67
C VAL A 159 -2.80 -14.31 7.70
N GLY A 160 -2.23 -14.45 8.90
CA GLY A 160 -0.95 -15.11 9.11
C GLY A 160 -0.89 -15.94 10.38
N GLY A 161 0.34 -16.34 10.74
CA GLY A 161 0.60 -17.16 11.92
C GLY A 161 0.60 -18.65 11.66
N THR A 162 0.27 -19.42 12.67
CA THR A 162 0.20 -20.89 12.60
C THR A 162 -1.14 -21.38 13.13
N LEU A 163 -1.73 -22.32 12.39
CA LEU A 163 -2.97 -22.97 12.75
C LEU A 163 -2.77 -24.48 12.66
N GLN A 164 -2.91 -25.18 13.80
CA GLN A 164 -2.74 -26.65 13.89
C GLN A 164 -1.37 -27.12 13.36
N GLY A 165 -0.32 -26.31 13.60
CA GLY A 165 1.03 -26.59 13.14
C GLY A 165 1.29 -26.24 11.67
N GLN A 166 0.30 -25.70 10.97
CA GLN A 166 0.47 -25.27 9.58
C GLN A 166 0.62 -23.74 9.49
N ALA A 167 1.56 -23.32 8.65
CA ALA A 167 1.82 -21.93 8.37
C ALA A 167 0.71 -21.31 7.50
N LEU A 168 0.28 -20.11 7.84
CA LEU A 168 -0.72 -19.36 7.11
C LEU A 168 -0.11 -18.11 6.45
N ALA A 169 -0.56 -17.81 5.23
CA ALA A 169 -0.28 -16.57 4.52
C ALA A 169 -1.39 -16.33 3.49
N THR A 170 -2.48 -15.67 3.90
CA THR A 170 -3.67 -15.48 3.06
C THR A 170 -4.12 -14.02 3.13
N VAL A 171 -4.67 -13.51 2.04
CA VAL A 171 -5.23 -12.15 1.96
C VAL A 171 -6.71 -12.24 1.61
N ILE A 172 -7.55 -11.59 2.40
CA ILE A 172 -9.00 -11.59 2.25
C ILE A 172 -9.49 -10.17 1.95
N SER A 173 -10.31 -10.04 0.90
CA SER A 173 -11.00 -8.77 0.60
C SER A 173 -12.42 -8.78 1.18
N PRO A 174 -12.86 -7.70 1.84
CA PRO A 174 -14.23 -7.59 2.36
C PRO A 174 -15.30 -7.57 1.26
N GLN A 175 -14.91 -7.38 0.00
CA GLN A 175 -15.83 -7.42 -1.14
C GLN A 175 -16.26 -8.84 -1.52
N ILE A 176 -15.54 -9.87 -1.08
CA ILE A 176 -15.84 -11.26 -1.36
C ILE A 176 -16.89 -11.75 -0.35
N LYS A 177 -18.11 -12.04 -0.82
CA LYS A 177 -19.22 -12.57 -0.01
C LYS A 177 -19.07 -14.08 0.28
N ARG A 178 -17.90 -14.55 0.66
CA ARG A 178 -17.70 -15.99 0.89
C ARG A 178 -16.73 -16.21 2.03
N SER A 179 -17.14 -17.03 2.98
CA SER A 179 -16.20 -17.57 3.96
C SER A 179 -15.08 -18.32 3.24
N ILE A 180 -13.84 -17.91 3.51
CA ILE A 180 -12.65 -18.58 2.98
C ILE A 180 -12.23 -19.62 3.99
N THR A 181 -12.30 -20.90 3.61
CA THR A 181 -11.79 -22.00 4.43
C THR A 181 -10.27 -21.95 4.43
N ILE A 182 -9.68 -21.66 5.58
CA ILE A 182 -8.23 -21.53 5.74
C ILE A 182 -7.58 -22.92 5.79
N GLN A 183 -8.31 -23.92 6.27
CA GLN A 183 -7.85 -25.31 6.37
C GLN A 183 -9.03 -26.27 6.25
N GLU A 184 -8.97 -27.20 5.30
CA GLU A 184 -9.82 -28.38 5.32
C GLU A 184 -9.12 -29.45 6.17
N ALA A 185 -9.64 -29.68 7.37
CA ALA A 185 -9.13 -30.75 8.23
C ALA A 185 -9.52 -32.12 7.69
N GLY A 186 -8.54 -32.88 7.28
CA GLY A 186 -8.57 -34.33 7.46
C GLY A 186 -9.30 -35.18 6.46
N LYS A 187 -9.41 -34.83 5.16
CA LYS A 187 -9.90 -35.78 4.15
C LYS A 187 -8.82 -36.37 3.24
N ASP A 188 -7.61 -35.85 3.21
CA ASP A 188 -6.52 -36.47 2.46
C ASP A 188 -5.18 -36.33 3.20
N ARG A 189 -4.92 -37.24 4.12
CA ARG A 189 -3.56 -37.42 4.66
C ARG A 189 -2.55 -37.88 3.60
N SER A 190 -2.97 -38.13 2.37
CA SER A 190 -2.10 -38.57 1.28
C SER A 190 -1.56 -37.43 0.41
N THR A 191 -2.16 -36.21 0.48
CA THR A 191 -1.61 -35.02 -0.14
C THR A 191 -1.63 -33.93 0.92
N GLY A 192 -0.55 -33.84 1.70
CA GLY A 192 -0.36 -32.77 2.67
C GLY A 192 -0.43 -31.41 1.95
N HIS A 193 -1.60 -30.80 1.91
CA HIS A 193 -1.74 -29.41 1.50
C HIS A 193 -1.29 -28.49 2.65
N THR A 194 -0.02 -28.57 3.01
CA THR A 194 0.71 -27.39 3.49
C THR A 194 0.48 -26.31 2.45
N GLN A 195 0.07 -25.12 2.88
CA GLN A 195 -0.07 -23.99 1.96
C GLN A 195 1.23 -23.90 1.14
N SER A 196 1.13 -24.12 -0.17
CA SER A 196 2.34 -24.20 -1.00
C SER A 196 2.94 -22.82 -1.12
N GLY A 197 4.26 -22.71 -1.25
CA GLY A 197 4.91 -21.44 -1.54
C GLY A 197 4.30 -20.75 -2.76
N TRP A 198 3.89 -21.52 -3.78
CA TRP A 198 3.23 -20.99 -4.95
C TRP A 198 1.86 -20.36 -4.66
N SER A 199 1.08 -20.91 -3.71
CA SER A 199 -0.19 -20.28 -3.31
C SER A 199 0.03 -18.96 -2.58
N ALA A 200 1.05 -18.87 -1.72
CA ALA A 200 1.45 -17.62 -1.07
C ALA A 200 1.90 -16.58 -2.12
N PHE A 201 2.77 -16.97 -3.07
CA PHE A 201 3.18 -16.13 -4.19
C PHE A 201 1.96 -15.58 -4.95
N ALA A 202 1.04 -16.46 -5.38
CA ALA A 202 -0.12 -16.07 -6.19
C ALA A 202 -1.09 -15.14 -5.42
N GLN A 203 -1.17 -15.25 -4.10
CA GLN A 203 -2.00 -14.37 -3.27
C GLN A 203 -1.36 -13.01 -3.05
N PHE A 204 -0.04 -12.93 -2.89
CA PHE A 204 0.66 -11.67 -2.65
C PHE A 204 0.98 -10.89 -3.93
N PHE A 205 0.96 -11.51 -5.09
CA PHE A 205 1.13 -10.83 -6.38
C PHE A 205 0.09 -9.71 -6.59
N PRO A 206 -1.24 -9.96 -6.50
CA PRO A 206 -2.23 -8.89 -6.63
C PRO A 206 -2.13 -7.84 -5.53
N VAL A 207 -1.62 -8.19 -4.33
CA VAL A 207 -1.37 -7.22 -3.25
C VAL A 207 -0.28 -6.23 -3.68
N GLY A 208 0.80 -6.70 -4.30
CA GLY A 208 1.85 -5.85 -4.85
C GLY A 208 1.36 -4.92 -5.97
N VAL A 209 0.54 -5.44 -6.90
CA VAL A 209 -0.10 -4.62 -7.94
C VAL A 209 -0.99 -3.56 -7.31
N HIS A 210 -1.80 -3.94 -6.34
CA HIS A 210 -2.71 -3.04 -5.63
C HIS A 210 -1.95 -1.96 -4.86
N HIS A 211 -0.87 -2.33 -4.17
CA HIS A 211 -0.01 -1.41 -3.44
C HIS A 211 0.49 -0.24 -4.31
N ILE A 212 0.91 -0.53 -5.55
CA ILE A 212 1.31 0.51 -6.51
C ILE A 212 0.10 1.31 -7.00
N ALA A 213 -1.02 0.64 -7.30
CA ALA A 213 -2.20 1.32 -7.86
C ALA A 213 -2.87 2.29 -6.87
N THR A 214 -2.80 2.00 -5.57
CA THR A 214 -3.39 2.82 -4.50
C THR A 214 -2.38 3.68 -3.74
N GLY A 215 -1.08 3.36 -3.86
CA GLY A 215 0.00 4.13 -3.25
C GLY A 215 0.27 5.44 -3.99
N TYR A 216 -0.38 6.54 -3.59
CA TYR A 216 -0.21 7.86 -4.23
C TYR A 216 1.25 8.31 -4.28
N ASP A 217 2.05 7.95 -3.27
CA ASP A 217 3.50 8.22 -3.24
C ASP A 217 4.23 7.53 -4.39
N HIS A 218 3.91 6.25 -4.62
CA HIS A 218 4.50 5.46 -5.69
C HIS A 218 4.08 5.98 -7.06
N LEU A 219 2.79 6.34 -7.21
CA LEU A 219 2.27 6.92 -8.45
C LEU A 219 2.89 8.30 -8.72
N ALA A 220 2.99 9.17 -7.71
CA ALA A 220 3.60 10.48 -7.83
C ALA A 220 5.11 10.38 -8.14
N PHE A 221 5.81 9.46 -7.46
CA PHE A 221 7.22 9.20 -7.72
C PHE A 221 7.45 8.64 -9.13
N LEU A 222 6.65 7.64 -9.53
CA LEU A 222 6.71 7.08 -10.88
C LEU A 222 6.45 8.16 -11.93
N LEU A 223 5.44 9.00 -11.72
CA LEU A 223 5.15 10.14 -12.60
C LEU A 223 6.33 11.12 -12.63
N ALA A 224 6.95 11.46 -11.50
CA ALA A 224 8.12 12.32 -11.46
C ALA A 224 9.27 11.78 -12.31
N LEU A 225 9.52 10.47 -12.27
CA LEU A 225 10.55 9.83 -13.08
C LEU A 225 10.20 9.80 -14.58
N LEU A 226 8.90 9.66 -14.91
CA LEU A 226 8.43 9.52 -16.29
C LEU A 226 8.24 10.85 -17.02
N LEU A 227 7.94 11.95 -16.29
CA LEU A 227 7.68 13.27 -16.89
C LEU A 227 8.77 13.73 -17.88
N PRO A 228 10.08 13.66 -17.56
CA PRO A 228 11.13 14.13 -18.46
C PRO A 228 11.48 13.12 -19.58
N MET A 229 11.01 11.87 -19.47
CA MET A 229 11.31 10.81 -20.40
C MET A 229 10.39 10.88 -21.62
N VAL A 230 10.89 11.29 -22.76
CA VAL A 230 10.15 11.36 -24.03
C VAL A 230 10.62 10.24 -24.95
N LEU A 231 9.74 9.28 -25.23
CA LEU A 231 10.08 8.08 -26.03
C LEU A 231 10.17 8.35 -27.54
N LEU A 232 9.45 9.34 -28.05
CA LEU A 232 9.37 9.59 -29.49
C LEU A 232 9.52 11.09 -29.82
N ARG A 233 10.66 11.47 -30.36
CA ARG A 233 10.77 12.64 -31.22
C ARG A 233 11.25 12.20 -32.58
N HIS A 234 10.32 12.11 -33.52
CA HIS A 234 10.65 12.00 -34.94
C HIS A 234 11.07 13.37 -35.45
N GLY A 235 12.32 13.48 -35.88
CA GLY A 235 12.80 14.33 -36.93
C GLY A 235 12.44 15.83 -36.91
N THR A 236 13.00 16.58 -35.99
CA THR A 236 13.45 17.97 -36.27
C THR A 236 14.73 18.18 -35.50
N ALA A 237 15.73 18.70 -36.21
CA ALA A 237 17.09 18.92 -35.70
C ALA A 237 17.10 19.46 -34.28
N ALA A 238 17.60 18.65 -33.33
CA ALA A 238 17.86 19.12 -31.98
C ALA A 238 18.94 20.22 -32.06
N PRO A 239 18.78 21.36 -31.33
CA PRO A 239 19.91 22.27 -31.14
C PRO A 239 21.06 21.49 -30.52
N HIS A 240 22.28 21.72 -30.98
CA HIS A 240 23.51 20.98 -30.67
C HIS A 240 23.92 20.86 -29.19
N HIS A 241 23.08 21.24 -28.22
CA HIS A 241 23.38 21.25 -26.79
C HIS A 241 22.32 20.56 -25.90
N SER A 242 21.37 19.80 -26.47
CA SER A 242 20.46 19.01 -25.63
C SER A 242 21.08 17.67 -25.29
N PRO A 243 21.14 17.28 -23.98
CA PRO A 243 21.61 15.96 -23.59
C PRO A 243 20.75 14.89 -24.27
N ALA A 244 21.40 13.81 -24.71
CA ALA A 244 20.74 12.68 -25.36
C ALA A 244 19.58 12.19 -24.48
N ARG A 245 18.36 12.19 -25.02
CA ARG A 245 17.17 11.79 -24.27
C ARG A 245 17.19 10.29 -24.01
N PRO A 246 16.85 9.86 -22.80
CA PRO A 246 16.92 8.46 -22.44
C PRO A 246 15.91 7.65 -23.28
N GLY A 247 16.40 6.61 -23.96
CA GLY A 247 15.57 5.68 -24.71
C GLY A 247 14.79 4.72 -23.79
N PHE A 248 13.95 3.85 -24.38
CA PHE A 248 13.14 2.86 -23.66
C PHE A 248 13.97 2.01 -22.67
N SER A 249 15.20 1.63 -23.04
CA SER A 249 16.10 0.88 -22.16
C SER A 249 16.52 1.64 -20.89
N ALA A 250 16.66 2.97 -20.97
CA ALA A 250 16.94 3.79 -19.79
C ALA A 250 15.71 3.90 -18.88
N LEU A 251 14.52 4.02 -19.47
CA LEU A 251 13.25 3.98 -18.74
C LEU A 251 13.13 2.67 -17.98
N LEU A 252 13.29 1.54 -18.65
CA LEU A 252 13.20 0.22 -18.03
C LEU A 252 14.23 0.08 -16.89
N ARG A 253 15.49 0.47 -17.11
CA ARG A 253 16.53 0.45 -16.05
C ARG A 253 16.15 1.30 -14.84
N THR A 254 15.53 2.46 -15.06
CA THR A 254 15.11 3.34 -13.97
C THR A 254 14.00 2.68 -13.15
N VAL A 255 12.99 2.10 -13.79
CA VAL A 255 11.88 1.41 -13.11
C VAL A 255 12.38 0.17 -12.36
N THR A 256 13.13 -0.69 -13.05
CA THR A 256 13.74 -1.89 -12.42
C THR A 256 14.71 -1.51 -11.30
N GLY A 257 15.50 -0.44 -11.46
CA GLY A 257 16.36 0.08 -10.40
C GLY A 257 15.60 0.43 -9.13
N PHE A 258 14.46 1.10 -9.27
CA PHE A 258 13.57 1.38 -8.12
C PHE A 258 13.07 0.07 -7.49
N THR A 259 12.54 -0.87 -8.29
CA THR A 259 12.02 -2.15 -7.77
C THR A 259 13.12 -2.96 -7.05
N VAL A 260 14.34 -2.97 -7.58
CA VAL A 260 15.47 -3.65 -6.94
C VAL A 260 15.80 -3.01 -5.59
N GLY A 261 15.93 -1.68 -5.53
CA GLY A 261 16.15 -0.96 -4.27
C GLY A 261 15.03 -1.24 -3.25
N HIS A 262 13.78 -1.13 -3.69
CA HIS A 262 12.61 -1.42 -2.88
C HIS A 262 12.63 -2.85 -2.32
N SER A 263 12.90 -3.84 -3.18
CA SER A 263 12.95 -5.24 -2.78
C SER A 263 14.05 -5.53 -1.76
N ILE A 264 15.23 -4.93 -1.92
CA ILE A 264 16.35 -5.12 -1.00
C ILE A 264 15.94 -4.68 0.41
N THR A 265 15.48 -3.46 0.58
CA THR A 265 15.13 -2.93 1.91
C THR A 265 13.87 -3.56 2.47
N LEU A 266 12.88 -3.88 1.63
CA LEU A 266 11.70 -4.63 2.05
C LEU A 266 12.09 -5.99 2.65
N VAL A 267 12.96 -6.76 1.98
CA VAL A 267 13.45 -8.05 2.47
C VAL A 267 14.22 -7.85 3.78
N LEU A 268 15.22 -6.96 3.79
CA LEU A 268 16.05 -6.73 4.99
C LEU A 268 15.23 -6.31 6.20
N ALA A 269 14.25 -5.42 6.00
CA ALA A 269 13.40 -4.93 7.07
C ALA A 269 12.37 -5.98 7.52
N THR A 270 11.81 -6.78 6.60
CA THR A 270 10.87 -7.86 6.93
C THR A 270 11.55 -8.94 7.77
N PHE A 271 12.82 -9.28 7.50
CA PHE A 271 13.59 -10.20 8.33
C PHE A 271 14.11 -9.57 9.65
N GLY A 272 13.83 -8.29 9.89
CA GLY A 272 14.23 -7.59 11.11
C GLY A 272 15.70 -7.19 11.17
N TRP A 273 16.45 -7.28 10.06
CA TRP A 273 17.86 -6.86 9.98
C TRP A 273 18.02 -5.34 9.98
N ILE A 274 17.01 -4.63 9.51
CA ILE A 274 16.89 -3.17 9.59
C ILE A 274 15.53 -2.80 10.17
N GLY A 275 15.51 -1.75 11.00
CA GLY A 275 14.26 -1.18 11.51
C GLY A 275 13.54 -0.34 10.45
N SER A 276 12.25 -0.07 10.68
CA SER A 276 11.46 0.91 9.94
C SER A 276 11.23 2.13 10.84
N PRO A 277 12.18 3.08 10.89
CA PRO A 277 12.07 4.26 11.77
C PRO A 277 11.03 5.25 11.23
N GLY A 278 10.41 6.05 12.10
CA GLY A 278 9.34 6.99 11.75
C GLY A 278 9.72 8.01 10.66
N TRP A 279 11.01 8.40 10.52
CA TRP A 279 11.45 9.32 9.48
C TRP A 279 11.26 8.79 8.02
N VAL A 280 10.97 7.50 7.84
CA VAL A 280 10.84 6.89 6.50
C VAL A 280 9.71 7.54 5.71
N GLU A 281 8.57 7.81 6.31
CA GLU A 281 7.43 8.40 5.59
C GLU A 281 7.71 9.86 5.13
N PRO A 282 8.25 10.76 5.97
CA PRO A 282 8.72 12.05 5.48
C PRO A 282 9.78 11.93 4.38
N ALA A 283 10.73 10.98 4.51
CA ALA A 283 11.78 10.78 3.50
C ALA A 283 11.22 10.30 2.15
N ILE A 284 10.16 9.49 2.15
CA ILE A 284 9.43 9.11 0.93
C ILE A 284 8.88 10.36 0.24
N ALA A 285 8.20 11.24 0.97
CA ALA A 285 7.69 12.49 0.41
C ALA A 285 8.81 13.39 -0.14
N VAL A 286 9.90 13.56 0.61
CA VAL A 286 11.06 14.35 0.18
C VAL A 286 11.68 13.77 -1.09
N SER A 287 11.75 12.44 -1.24
CA SER A 287 12.30 11.79 -2.44
C SER A 287 11.51 12.14 -3.70
N ILE A 288 10.17 12.24 -3.61
CA ILE A 288 9.31 12.71 -4.70
C ILE A 288 9.66 14.16 -5.08
N GLY A 289 9.82 15.02 -4.05
CA GLY A 289 10.22 16.42 -4.24
C GLY A 289 11.58 16.55 -4.94
N ILE A 290 12.57 15.76 -4.54
CA ILE A 290 13.90 15.75 -5.18
C ILE A 290 13.79 15.29 -6.64
N ALA A 291 13.03 14.24 -6.94
CA ALA A 291 12.82 13.77 -8.31
C ALA A 291 12.14 14.87 -9.17
N ALA A 292 11.12 15.53 -8.65
CA ALA A 292 10.44 16.63 -9.33
C ALA A 292 11.36 17.86 -9.52
N TRP A 293 12.20 18.17 -8.53
CA TRP A 293 13.19 19.25 -8.62
C TRP A 293 14.26 18.96 -9.68
N LEU A 294 14.77 17.72 -9.78
CA LEU A 294 15.73 17.31 -10.81
C LEU A 294 15.14 17.42 -12.23
N ASN A 295 13.83 17.32 -12.40
CA ASN A 295 13.18 17.58 -13.69
C ASN A 295 13.20 19.05 -14.09
N LEU A 296 13.12 19.96 -13.10
CA LEU A 296 13.18 21.40 -13.32
C LEU A 296 14.62 21.89 -13.55
N TYR A 297 15.57 21.32 -12.82
CA TYR A 297 16.98 21.67 -12.78
C TYR A 297 17.85 20.44 -12.99
N PRO A 298 17.94 19.91 -14.24
CA PRO A 298 18.63 18.66 -14.51
C PRO A 298 20.16 18.81 -14.28
N LEU A 299 20.70 17.96 -13.40
CA LEU A 299 22.12 17.90 -13.11
C LEU A 299 22.78 16.83 -14.00
N ARG A 300 23.79 17.22 -14.80
CA ARG A 300 24.44 16.37 -15.81
C ARG A 300 25.13 15.11 -15.22
N TRP A 301 25.54 15.16 -13.98
CA TRP A 301 26.23 14.08 -13.28
C TRP A 301 25.30 13.12 -12.55
N VAL A 302 24.01 13.46 -12.42
CA VAL A 302 23.02 12.63 -11.75
C VAL A 302 22.42 11.63 -12.74
N ARG A 303 22.54 10.35 -12.40
CA ARG A 303 21.95 9.26 -13.18
C ARG A 303 20.59 8.89 -12.62
N ASN A 304 19.56 8.92 -13.46
CA ASN A 304 18.18 8.65 -13.06
C ASN A 304 18.00 7.21 -12.50
N ASP A 305 18.71 6.23 -13.04
CA ASP A 305 18.69 4.85 -12.55
C ASP A 305 19.29 4.71 -11.14
N ALA A 306 20.36 5.43 -10.83
CA ALA A 306 20.95 5.46 -9.50
C ALA A 306 20.04 6.19 -8.49
N VAL A 307 19.41 7.29 -8.90
CA VAL A 307 18.42 8.01 -8.10
C VAL A 307 17.21 7.13 -7.79
N ALA A 308 16.70 6.44 -8.80
CA ALA A 308 15.58 5.51 -8.65
C ALA A 308 15.92 4.36 -7.68
N LEU A 309 17.12 3.77 -7.81
CA LEU A 309 17.59 2.74 -6.88
C LEU A 309 17.65 3.28 -5.44
N GLY A 310 18.27 4.45 -5.23
CA GLY A 310 18.40 5.06 -3.91
C GLY A 310 17.05 5.38 -3.26
N PHE A 311 16.09 5.86 -4.05
CA PHE A 311 14.75 6.12 -3.54
C PHE A 311 13.94 4.83 -3.35
N GLY A 312 14.15 3.82 -4.19
CA GLY A 312 13.61 2.48 -3.97
C GLY A 312 14.00 1.92 -2.60
N LEU A 313 15.26 2.10 -2.19
CA LEU A 313 15.74 1.70 -0.85
C LEU A 313 14.94 2.37 0.29
N ILE A 314 14.56 3.63 0.14
CA ILE A 314 13.75 4.34 1.14
C ILE A 314 12.30 3.82 1.12
N HIS A 315 11.70 3.70 -0.06
CA HIS A 315 10.31 3.28 -0.21
C HIS A 315 10.05 1.85 0.27
N GLY A 316 11.02 0.94 0.11
CA GLY A 316 10.90 -0.45 0.57
C GLY A 316 10.80 -0.59 2.10
N LEU A 317 11.35 0.37 2.86
CA LEU A 317 11.18 0.40 4.32
C LEU A 317 9.74 0.70 4.73
N GLY A 318 9.01 1.51 3.97
CA GLY A 318 7.66 1.96 4.34
C GLY A 318 6.60 0.86 4.36
N PHE A 319 6.78 -0.23 3.59
CA PHE A 319 5.83 -1.35 3.54
C PHE A 319 6.27 -2.57 4.36
N SER A 320 7.49 -2.58 4.87
CA SER A 320 8.04 -3.72 5.61
C SER A 320 7.26 -4.04 6.89
N SER A 321 6.72 -3.03 7.57
CA SER A 321 5.89 -3.20 8.76
C SER A 321 4.65 -4.04 8.44
N ALA A 322 3.93 -3.75 7.36
CA ALA A 322 2.71 -4.46 6.97
C ALA A 322 2.95 -5.97 6.78
N ILE A 323 4.05 -6.36 6.13
CA ILE A 323 4.38 -7.78 5.93
C ILE A 323 4.83 -8.45 7.23
N ARG A 324 5.60 -7.74 8.08
CA ARG A 324 6.01 -8.28 9.39
C ARG A 324 4.81 -8.53 10.29
N GLU A 325 3.87 -7.61 10.29
CA GLU A 325 2.67 -7.62 11.13
C GLU A 325 1.64 -8.65 10.67
N ALA A 326 1.66 -9.01 9.38
CA ALA A 326 0.90 -10.15 8.87
C ALA A 326 1.35 -11.49 9.48
N ASN A 327 2.46 -11.50 10.21
CA ASN A 327 3.03 -12.65 10.94
C ASN A 327 3.10 -13.91 10.08
N ILE A 328 3.51 -13.73 8.82
CA ILE A 328 3.61 -14.80 7.84
C ILE A 328 4.72 -15.76 8.30
N SER A 329 4.41 -17.05 8.30
CA SER A 329 5.41 -18.07 8.64
C SER A 329 6.68 -17.94 7.81
N GLN A 330 7.83 -18.13 8.45
CA GLN A 330 9.16 -18.00 7.81
C GLN A 330 9.32 -18.91 6.57
N SER A 331 8.62 -20.03 6.51
CA SER A 331 8.64 -20.95 5.34
C SER A 331 7.93 -20.38 4.11
N LEU A 332 6.89 -19.57 4.31
CA LEU A 332 6.09 -18.96 3.24
C LEU A 332 6.54 -17.54 2.90
N LEU A 333 7.24 -16.88 3.82
CA LEU A 333 7.67 -15.48 3.69
C LEU A 333 8.46 -15.18 2.41
N PRO A 334 9.43 -15.99 1.97
CA PRO A 334 10.15 -15.74 0.72
C PRO A 334 9.23 -15.74 -0.50
N TRP A 335 8.22 -16.61 -0.51
CA TRP A 335 7.25 -16.71 -1.61
C TRP A 335 6.28 -15.54 -1.61
N ALA A 336 5.81 -15.12 -0.44
CA ALA A 336 4.96 -13.94 -0.29
C ALA A 336 5.70 -12.66 -0.75
N LEU A 337 6.97 -12.47 -0.32
CA LEU A 337 7.82 -11.37 -0.75
C LEU A 337 8.10 -11.39 -2.26
N ALA A 338 8.37 -12.55 -2.83
CA ALA A 338 8.59 -12.68 -4.27
C ALA A 338 7.31 -12.32 -5.06
N GLY A 339 6.15 -12.82 -4.62
CA GLY A 339 4.85 -12.49 -5.22
C GLY A 339 4.57 -10.99 -5.14
N PHE A 340 4.72 -10.40 -3.96
CA PHE A 340 4.51 -8.98 -3.75
C PHE A 340 5.43 -8.12 -4.63
N ASN A 341 6.75 -8.35 -4.62
CA ASN A 341 7.70 -7.56 -5.40
C ASN A 341 7.47 -7.68 -6.92
N LEU A 342 7.14 -8.87 -7.41
CA LEU A 342 6.80 -9.05 -8.83
C LEU A 342 5.47 -8.36 -9.18
N GLY A 343 4.52 -8.33 -8.24
CA GLY A 343 3.28 -7.57 -8.36
C GLY A 343 3.54 -6.06 -8.45
N VAL A 344 4.43 -5.53 -7.60
CA VAL A 344 4.89 -4.13 -7.63
C VAL A 344 5.46 -3.80 -9.00
N GLU A 345 6.38 -4.62 -9.52
CA GLU A 345 6.99 -4.40 -10.85
C GLU A 345 5.95 -4.44 -11.96
N ALA A 346 5.03 -5.39 -11.93
CA ALA A 346 3.94 -5.49 -12.90
C ALA A 346 3.04 -4.24 -12.88
N GLY A 347 2.67 -3.76 -11.69
CA GLY A 347 1.90 -2.52 -11.51
C GLY A 347 2.61 -1.29 -12.06
N GLN A 348 3.89 -1.16 -11.81
CA GLN A 348 4.72 -0.08 -12.34
C GLN A 348 4.81 -0.14 -13.87
N LEU A 349 5.01 -1.32 -14.46
CA LEU A 349 5.06 -1.49 -15.91
C LEU A 349 3.75 -1.13 -16.58
N VAL A 350 2.61 -1.41 -15.96
CA VAL A 350 1.29 -0.95 -16.43
C VAL A 350 1.23 0.58 -16.39
N GLY A 351 1.64 1.21 -15.30
CA GLY A 351 1.71 2.68 -15.19
C GLY A 351 2.60 3.31 -16.25
N VAL A 352 3.78 2.72 -16.49
CA VAL A 352 4.70 3.12 -17.55
C VAL A 352 4.05 3.00 -18.94
N ALA A 353 3.39 1.88 -19.22
CA ALA A 353 2.74 1.67 -20.52
C ALA A 353 1.62 2.68 -20.77
N LEU A 354 0.81 2.97 -19.75
CA LEU A 354 -0.24 4.00 -19.82
C LEU A 354 0.35 5.38 -20.07
N TRP A 355 1.41 5.75 -19.34
CA TRP A 355 2.10 7.02 -19.54
C TRP A 355 2.71 7.13 -20.94
N CYS A 356 3.40 6.08 -21.41
CA CYS A 356 3.95 6.04 -22.76
C CYS A 356 2.87 6.20 -23.82
N GLY A 357 1.73 5.52 -23.67
CA GLY A 357 0.58 5.68 -24.56
C GLY A 357 0.06 7.13 -24.58
N LEU A 358 -0.06 7.74 -23.41
CA LEU A 358 -0.49 9.16 -23.30
C LEU A 358 0.54 10.11 -23.95
N GLN A 359 1.83 9.84 -23.77
CA GLN A 359 2.91 10.62 -24.38
C GLN A 359 2.86 10.61 -25.92
N LEU A 360 2.47 9.50 -26.56
CA LEU A 360 2.36 9.43 -28.03
C LEU A 360 1.42 10.51 -28.59
N VAL A 361 0.41 10.89 -27.82
CA VAL A 361 -0.54 11.95 -28.19
C VAL A 361 -0.02 13.32 -27.78
N LEU A 362 0.40 13.48 -26.53
CA LEU A 362 0.72 14.76 -25.92
C LEU A 362 2.03 15.38 -26.42
N VAL A 363 3.05 14.56 -26.74
CA VAL A 363 4.39 15.03 -27.13
C VAL A 363 4.39 15.82 -28.44
N ARG A 364 3.36 15.64 -29.27
CA ARG A 364 3.19 16.35 -30.55
C ARG A 364 2.85 17.84 -30.36
N HIS A 365 2.39 18.22 -29.17
CA HIS A 365 1.96 19.58 -28.89
C HIS A 365 3.12 20.45 -28.40
N PRO A 366 3.25 21.70 -28.87
CA PRO A 366 4.35 22.61 -28.50
C PRO A 366 4.32 23.02 -27.01
N TRP A 367 3.18 22.88 -26.35
CA TRP A 367 3.02 23.19 -24.94
C TRP A 367 3.43 22.04 -24.00
N TYR A 368 3.68 20.84 -24.52
CA TYR A 368 3.98 19.64 -23.72
C TYR A 368 5.09 19.88 -22.69
N GLU A 369 6.23 20.42 -23.10
CA GLU A 369 7.36 20.63 -22.20
C GLU A 369 7.05 21.66 -21.10
N ARG A 370 6.34 22.74 -21.44
CA ARG A 370 6.04 23.81 -20.48
C ARG A 370 4.94 23.38 -19.49
N VAL A 371 3.89 22.75 -19.97
CA VAL A 371 2.69 22.44 -19.18
C VAL A 371 2.84 21.09 -18.51
N VAL A 372 3.19 20.03 -19.28
CA VAL A 372 3.23 18.67 -18.71
C VAL A 372 4.51 18.46 -17.91
N VAL A 373 5.68 18.74 -18.50
CA VAL A 373 6.94 18.44 -17.79
C VAL A 373 7.19 19.45 -16.68
N ARG A 374 7.29 20.75 -17.00
CA ARG A 374 7.60 21.76 -15.99
C ARG A 374 6.43 22.00 -15.04
N GLY A 375 5.22 22.18 -15.56
CA GLY A 375 4.01 22.39 -14.75
C GLY A 375 3.73 21.18 -13.85
N GLY A 376 3.77 19.97 -14.40
CA GLY A 376 3.63 18.74 -13.63
C GLY A 376 4.69 18.59 -12.55
N SER A 377 5.97 18.92 -12.85
CA SER A 377 7.04 18.87 -11.84
C SER A 377 6.84 19.90 -10.72
N TRP A 378 6.34 21.09 -10.99
CA TRP A 378 5.99 22.06 -9.95
C TRP A 378 4.84 21.55 -9.06
N VAL A 379 3.80 20.96 -9.66
CA VAL A 379 2.69 20.37 -8.89
C VAL A 379 3.19 19.26 -7.99
N LEU A 380 4.04 18.35 -8.50
CA LEU A 380 4.63 17.28 -7.70
C LEU A 380 5.53 17.80 -6.58
N LEU A 381 6.31 18.85 -6.83
CA LEU A 381 7.17 19.49 -5.83
C LEU A 381 6.33 20.08 -4.67
N LEU A 382 5.26 20.78 -4.99
CA LEU A 382 4.35 21.36 -3.99
C LEU A 382 3.63 20.27 -3.19
N LEU A 383 3.16 19.21 -3.87
CA LEU A 383 2.50 18.07 -3.25
C LEU A 383 3.45 17.33 -2.30
N ALA A 384 4.69 17.08 -2.73
CA ALA A 384 5.72 16.45 -1.93
C ALA A 384 6.06 17.30 -0.68
N GLY A 385 6.15 18.63 -0.83
CA GLY A 385 6.34 19.55 0.30
C GLY A 385 5.19 19.48 1.30
N PHE A 386 3.96 19.46 0.81
CA PHE A 386 2.77 19.33 1.64
C PHE A 386 2.78 18.00 2.42
N TRP A 387 3.03 16.87 1.76
CA TRP A 387 3.10 15.56 2.42
C TRP A 387 4.27 15.47 3.41
N ALA A 388 5.42 16.03 3.10
CA ALA A 388 6.55 16.06 4.01
C ALA A 388 6.22 16.80 5.31
N ILE A 389 5.57 17.97 5.22
CA ILE A 389 5.14 18.74 6.40
C ILE A 389 4.07 17.97 7.19
N GLN A 390 3.06 17.43 6.50
CA GLN A 390 1.99 16.66 7.14
C GLN A 390 2.53 15.47 7.95
N ARG A 391 3.48 14.72 7.36
CA ARG A 391 4.04 13.51 8.01
C ARG A 391 5.01 13.84 9.14
N THR A 392 5.69 14.97 9.08
CA THR A 392 6.54 15.44 10.20
C THR A 392 5.73 16.01 11.35
N ALA A 393 4.54 16.53 11.11
CA ALA A 393 3.66 17.07 12.16
C ALA A 393 2.96 15.97 12.98
N VAL A 394 2.93 14.73 12.48
CA VAL A 394 2.31 13.56 13.13
C VAL A 394 3.36 12.75 13.93
N MET A 395 4.64 13.04 13.78
CA MET A 395 5.74 12.46 14.57
C MET A 395 5.88 13.19 15.91
#